data_b305ab1b7fc4fdcfa06c371232aa6f04
#
_entry.id   b305ab1b7fc4fdcfa06c371232aa6f04
#
_cell.length_a   1.000
_cell.length_b   1.000
_cell.length_c   1.000
_cell.angle_alpha   90.00
_cell.angle_beta   90.00
_cell.angle_gamma   90.00
#
_symmetry.space_group_name_H-M   'P 1'
#
loop_
_entity.id
_entity.type
_entity.pdbx_description
1 polymer ?
#
loop_
_entity_poly.entity_id
_entity_poly.type
_entity_poly.pdbx_seq_one_letter_code
_entity_poly.pdbx_strand_id
1 'polypeptide(L)'
;RDFEARDLSDRPFGWNVPNWALRDALLSRVMALDTVETRLGRSVTGLLQRTSGARVTLSDGSRLTARLVLACDGKNSPLRRMAGIGVRRVDYGQTALVFVVGHDLSHNDVSVEVHRTGGPFTLVPLPDRDGMHRSSVVWMDGAAQQANRMSMDAEAFTAQVQDRSADVMGPLRVL
;
A
#
# COMPACT_ATOMS: atom_id res chain seq x y z
N ARG A 1 -16.72 -8.21 16.66
CA ARG A 1 -17.39 -6.92 16.69
C ARG A 1 -17.51 -6.40 15.28
N ASP A 2 -18.72 -6.03 14.87
CA ASP A 2 -19.00 -5.52 13.54
C ASP A 2 -19.08 -3.99 13.58
N PHE A 3 -18.58 -3.36 12.53
CA PHE A 3 -18.72 -1.93 12.27
C PHE A 3 -19.41 -1.77 10.94
N GLU A 4 -20.57 -1.19 10.92
CA GLU A 4 -21.34 -1.01 9.70
C GLU A 4 -21.35 0.45 9.24
N ALA A 5 -21.15 0.68 7.95
CA ALA A 5 -21.13 2.02 7.40
C ALA A 5 -22.48 2.73 7.63
N ARG A 6 -23.59 2.00 7.57
CA ARG A 6 -24.94 2.52 7.80
C ARG A 6 -25.14 3.12 9.19
N ASP A 7 -24.29 2.75 10.18
CA ASP A 7 -24.35 3.34 11.52
C ASP A 7 -23.84 4.79 11.55
N LEU A 8 -23.13 5.21 10.52
CA LEU A 8 -22.52 6.53 10.40
C LEU A 8 -23.04 7.34 9.21
N SER A 9 -23.36 6.69 8.08
CA SER A 9 -23.81 7.38 6.87
C SER A 9 -24.46 6.39 5.87
N ASP A 10 -25.17 6.94 4.87
CA ASP A 10 -25.73 6.17 3.74
C ASP A 10 -24.66 5.77 2.71
N ARG A 11 -23.39 6.02 2.98
CA ARG A 11 -22.28 5.69 2.09
C ARG A 11 -21.36 4.65 2.70
N PRO A 12 -20.68 3.81 1.90
CA PRO A 12 -19.67 2.90 2.40
C PRO A 12 -18.53 3.66 3.10
N PHE A 13 -17.82 3.02 4.02
CA PHE A 13 -16.64 3.60 4.68
C PHE A 13 -15.56 4.04 3.70
N GLY A 14 -15.41 3.32 2.60
CA GLY A 14 -14.41 3.57 1.59
C GLY A 14 -14.45 2.53 0.47
N TRP A 15 -13.47 2.62 -0.42
CA TRP A 15 -13.32 1.74 -1.56
C TRP A 15 -11.94 1.11 -1.55
N ASN A 16 -11.87 -0.21 -1.70
CA ASN A 16 -10.61 -0.92 -1.91
C ASN A 16 -10.27 -0.86 -3.40
N VAL A 17 -9.21 -0.14 -3.74
CA VAL A 17 -8.78 0.01 -5.12
C VAL A 17 -7.37 -0.56 -5.28
N PRO A 18 -7.13 -1.48 -6.22
CA PRO A 18 -5.79 -1.96 -6.50
C PRO A 18 -4.85 -0.80 -6.83
N ASN A 19 -3.65 -0.79 -6.25
CA ASN A 19 -2.72 0.32 -6.39
C ASN A 19 -2.33 0.62 -7.85
N TRP A 20 -2.22 -0.43 -8.69
CA TRP A 20 -1.95 -0.26 -10.12
C TRP A 20 -3.09 0.48 -10.84
N ALA A 21 -4.35 0.16 -10.53
CA ALA A 21 -5.52 0.81 -11.13
C ALA A 21 -5.62 2.28 -10.72
N LEU A 22 -5.38 2.56 -9.42
CA LEU A 22 -5.36 3.93 -8.92
C LEU A 22 -4.25 4.76 -9.60
N ARG A 23 -3.05 4.19 -9.73
CA ARG A 23 -1.92 4.86 -10.40
C ARG A 23 -2.21 5.13 -11.86
N ASP A 24 -2.77 4.16 -12.59
CA ASP A 24 -3.11 4.30 -14.00
C ASP A 24 -4.15 5.40 -14.21
N ALA A 25 -5.24 5.38 -13.43
CA ALA A 25 -6.30 6.39 -13.50
C ALA A 25 -5.76 7.80 -13.18
N LEU A 26 -4.93 7.94 -12.14
CA LEU A 26 -4.35 9.22 -11.76
C LEU A 26 -3.35 9.72 -12.82
N LEU A 27 -2.50 8.86 -13.35
CA LEU A 27 -1.53 9.22 -14.38
C LEU A 27 -2.25 9.65 -15.66
N SER A 28 -3.25 8.88 -16.10
CA SER A 28 -4.07 9.23 -17.27
C SER A 28 -4.74 10.59 -17.09
N ARG A 29 -5.26 10.87 -15.90
CA ARG A 29 -5.85 12.19 -15.61
C ARG A 29 -4.82 13.31 -15.63
N VAL A 30 -3.65 13.11 -15.07
CA VAL A 30 -2.55 14.10 -15.05
C VAL A 30 -2.08 14.40 -16.48
N MET A 31 -1.92 13.35 -17.30
CA MET A 31 -1.50 13.50 -18.71
C MET A 31 -2.52 14.24 -19.58
N ALA A 32 -3.80 14.24 -19.19
CA ALA A 32 -4.88 14.95 -19.90
C ALA A 32 -5.03 16.42 -19.45
N LEU A 33 -4.18 16.92 -18.56
CA LEU A 33 -4.23 18.30 -18.08
C LEU A 33 -3.17 19.16 -18.79
N ASP A 34 -3.58 20.10 -19.60
CA ASP A 34 -2.69 21.04 -20.33
C ASP A 34 -1.83 21.92 -19.39
N THR A 35 -2.26 22.07 -18.14
CA THR A 35 -1.54 22.85 -17.11
C THR A 35 -0.47 22.07 -16.38
N VAL A 36 -0.32 20.76 -16.67
CA VAL A 36 0.63 19.86 -16.00
C VAL A 36 1.65 19.31 -16.99
N GLU A 37 2.90 19.60 -16.75
CA GLU A 37 4.02 18.97 -17.47
C GLU A 37 4.53 17.77 -16.68
N THR A 38 4.59 16.59 -17.32
CA THR A 38 5.13 15.37 -16.73
C THR A 38 6.52 15.05 -17.28
N ARG A 39 7.43 14.65 -16.39
CA ARG A 39 8.80 14.24 -16.74
C ARG A 39 9.10 12.87 -16.17
N LEU A 40 8.51 11.85 -16.78
CA LEU A 40 8.67 10.45 -16.38
C LEU A 40 10.11 9.96 -16.62
N GLY A 41 10.55 8.97 -15.83
CA GLY A 41 11.89 8.40 -15.93
C GLY A 41 13.01 9.36 -15.47
N ARG A 42 12.69 10.40 -14.73
CA ARG A 42 13.67 11.34 -14.14
C ARG A 42 13.59 11.30 -12.61
N SER A 43 14.73 11.41 -11.97
CA SER A 43 14.84 11.59 -10.53
C SER A 43 15.43 12.96 -10.21
N VAL A 44 15.13 13.46 -9.01
CA VAL A 44 15.73 14.70 -8.51
C VAL A 44 17.09 14.37 -7.90
N THR A 45 18.12 15.06 -8.36
CA THR A 45 19.52 14.89 -7.91
C THR A 45 20.05 16.08 -7.12
N GLY A 46 19.35 17.22 -7.16
CA GLY A 46 19.75 18.43 -6.42
C GLY A 46 18.58 19.37 -6.13
N LEU A 47 18.66 20.06 -5.02
CA LEU A 47 17.70 21.07 -4.59
C LEU A 47 18.47 22.30 -4.07
N LEU A 48 18.16 23.46 -4.63
CA LEU A 48 18.62 24.75 -4.12
C LEU A 48 17.40 25.58 -3.73
N GLN A 49 17.29 25.91 -2.46
CA GLN A 49 16.20 26.73 -1.92
C GLN A 49 16.65 28.17 -1.71
N ARG A 50 15.77 29.11 -1.99
CA ARG A 50 15.93 30.55 -1.72
C ARG A 50 14.59 31.12 -1.27
N THR A 51 14.60 32.31 -0.69
CA THR A 51 13.37 33.02 -0.25
C THR A 51 12.38 33.23 -1.39
N SER A 52 12.87 33.44 -2.62
CA SER A 52 12.06 33.72 -3.81
C SER A 52 11.58 32.47 -4.56
N GLY A 53 12.01 31.27 -4.16
CA GLY A 53 11.65 30.02 -4.84
C GLY A 53 12.72 28.94 -4.70
N ALA A 54 12.57 27.87 -5.47
CA ALA A 54 13.50 26.74 -5.44
C ALA A 54 13.91 26.33 -6.86
N ARG A 55 15.13 25.79 -6.99
CA ARG A 55 15.61 25.18 -8.21
C ARG A 55 15.92 23.71 -7.96
N VAL A 56 15.33 22.86 -8.78
CA VAL A 56 15.51 21.42 -8.77
C VAL A 56 16.42 21.03 -9.93
N THR A 57 17.39 20.14 -9.70
CA THR A 57 18.20 19.50 -10.74
C THR A 57 17.75 18.09 -10.93
N LEU A 58 17.55 17.66 -12.18
CA LEU A 58 17.13 16.32 -12.55
C LEU A 58 18.31 15.42 -12.93
N SER A 59 18.09 14.12 -13.01
CA SER A 59 19.12 13.11 -13.33
C SER A 59 19.71 13.24 -14.74
N ASP A 60 19.04 13.93 -15.67
CA ASP A 60 19.53 14.26 -17.00
C ASP A 60 20.32 15.58 -17.04
N GLY A 61 20.59 16.21 -15.89
CA GLY A 61 21.26 17.49 -15.78
C GLY A 61 20.37 18.72 -15.99
N SER A 62 19.13 18.55 -16.43
CA SER A 62 18.20 19.65 -16.61
C SER A 62 17.82 20.30 -15.26
N ARG A 63 17.39 21.56 -15.30
CA ARG A 63 17.07 22.34 -14.11
C ARG A 63 15.67 22.95 -14.26
N LEU A 64 14.91 22.88 -13.19
CA LEU A 64 13.58 23.46 -13.10
C LEU A 64 13.57 24.49 -11.97
N THR A 65 12.95 25.65 -12.21
CA THR A 65 12.73 26.64 -11.17
C THR A 65 11.25 26.76 -10.88
N ALA A 66 10.89 26.75 -9.61
CA ALA A 66 9.50 26.85 -9.16
C ALA A 66 9.39 27.73 -7.90
N ARG A 67 8.22 28.32 -7.69
CA ARG A 67 7.92 29.07 -6.45
C ARG A 67 7.78 28.12 -5.26
N LEU A 68 7.31 26.90 -5.50
CA LEU A 68 7.09 25.88 -4.49
C LEU A 68 7.50 24.52 -5.05
N VAL A 69 8.11 23.67 -4.21
CA VAL A 69 8.40 22.25 -4.50
C VAL A 69 7.70 21.40 -3.47
N LEU A 70 6.87 20.46 -3.91
CA LEU A 70 6.20 19.47 -3.07
C LEU A 70 6.93 18.12 -3.17
N ALA A 71 7.49 17.66 -2.05
CA ALA A 71 8.21 16.39 -1.97
C ALA A 71 7.23 15.24 -1.70
N CYS A 72 6.69 14.64 -2.78
CA CYS A 72 5.78 13.48 -2.72
C CYS A 72 6.49 12.17 -3.10
N ASP A 73 7.79 12.07 -2.86
CA ASP A 73 8.71 11.00 -3.26
C ASP A 73 8.85 9.87 -2.21
N GLY A 74 7.86 9.75 -1.31
CA GLY A 74 7.68 8.63 -0.39
C GLY A 74 8.40 8.77 0.96
N LYS A 75 8.25 7.73 1.81
CA LYS A 75 8.73 7.76 3.20
C LYS A 75 10.25 7.99 3.34
N ASN A 76 11.02 7.56 2.36
CA ASN A 76 12.49 7.73 2.32
C ASN A 76 12.94 8.93 1.49
N SER A 77 12.07 9.89 1.25
CA SER A 77 12.22 11.08 0.41
C SER A 77 13.65 11.62 0.32
N PRO A 78 14.31 11.56 -0.84
CA PRO A 78 15.56 12.27 -1.10
C PRO A 78 15.38 13.78 -1.02
N LEU A 79 14.29 14.32 -1.55
CA LEU A 79 14.01 15.77 -1.51
C LEU A 79 13.91 16.30 -0.09
N ARG A 80 13.23 15.58 0.81
CA ARG A 80 13.19 15.95 2.24
C ARG A 80 14.59 16.06 2.84
N ARG A 81 15.48 15.08 2.54
CA ARG A 81 16.87 15.13 3.02
C ARG A 81 17.64 16.30 2.43
N MET A 82 17.49 16.56 1.13
CA MET A 82 18.13 17.72 0.47
C MET A 82 17.63 19.04 1.05
N ALA A 83 16.38 19.11 1.49
CA ALA A 83 15.79 20.28 2.13
C ALA A 83 16.22 20.45 3.61
N GLY A 84 17.01 19.53 4.18
CA GLY A 84 17.40 19.56 5.58
C GLY A 84 16.28 19.30 6.57
N ILE A 85 15.14 18.75 6.12
CA ILE A 85 14.00 18.46 6.98
C ILE A 85 14.23 17.12 7.69
N GLY A 86 14.41 17.19 9.02
CA GLY A 86 14.60 16.03 9.87
C GLY A 86 13.35 15.18 10.02
N VAL A 87 13.53 13.95 10.50
CA VAL A 87 12.43 13.02 10.83
C VAL A 87 12.67 12.40 12.20
N ARG A 88 11.59 12.15 12.92
CA ARG A 88 11.59 11.24 14.05
C ARG A 88 11.09 9.89 13.55
N ARG A 89 11.89 8.84 13.74
CA ARG A 89 11.51 7.47 13.36
C ARG A 89 11.21 6.68 14.62
N VAL A 90 10.08 5.98 14.60
CA VAL A 90 9.72 4.99 15.59
C VAL A 90 9.62 3.66 14.86
N ASP A 91 10.36 2.67 15.34
CA ASP A 91 10.32 1.30 14.83
C ASP A 91 9.48 0.46 15.81
N TYR A 92 8.44 -0.17 15.29
CA TYR A 92 7.56 -1.05 16.08
C TYR A 92 8.02 -2.51 16.07
N GLY A 93 9.13 -2.83 15.41
CA GLY A 93 9.65 -4.19 15.27
C GLY A 93 8.72 -5.13 14.49
N GLN A 94 7.78 -4.59 13.73
CA GLN A 94 6.77 -5.32 12.98
C GLN A 94 6.97 -5.18 11.48
N THR A 95 6.66 -6.26 10.76
CA THR A 95 6.64 -6.32 9.30
C THR A 95 5.31 -6.88 8.83
N ALA A 96 4.79 -6.36 7.72
CA ALA A 96 3.61 -6.91 7.07
C ALA A 96 4.01 -7.80 5.89
N LEU A 97 3.43 -9.00 5.80
CA LEU A 97 3.31 -9.74 4.55
C LEU A 97 2.00 -9.34 3.88
N VAL A 98 2.07 -9.06 2.58
CA VAL A 98 0.90 -8.72 1.77
C VAL A 98 0.87 -9.66 0.58
N PHE A 99 -0.24 -10.40 0.44
CA PHE A 99 -0.44 -11.37 -0.64
C PHE A 99 -1.92 -11.54 -0.92
N VAL A 100 -2.28 -12.28 -1.96
CA VAL A 100 -3.67 -12.54 -2.35
C VAL A 100 -4.04 -13.98 -2.04
N VAL A 101 -5.24 -14.18 -1.55
CA VAL A 101 -5.84 -15.51 -1.39
C VAL A 101 -7.13 -15.62 -2.20
N GLY A 102 -7.38 -16.81 -2.76
CA GLY A 102 -8.71 -17.25 -3.21
C GLY A 102 -9.41 -17.97 -2.06
N HIS A 103 -10.74 -17.92 -2.04
CA HIS A 103 -11.55 -18.56 -1.01
C HIS A 103 -12.95 -18.91 -1.50
N ASP A 104 -13.62 -19.82 -0.78
CA ASP A 104 -14.88 -20.40 -1.22
C ASP A 104 -16.11 -19.58 -0.76
N LEU A 105 -16.04 -18.94 0.41
CA LEU A 105 -17.13 -18.12 0.93
C LEU A 105 -17.03 -16.68 0.44
N SER A 106 -18.17 -16.07 0.09
CA SER A 106 -18.20 -14.65 -0.29
C SER A 106 -17.77 -13.74 0.86
N HIS A 107 -16.93 -12.76 0.57
CA HIS A 107 -16.55 -11.71 1.53
C HIS A 107 -17.67 -10.66 1.74
N ASN A 108 -18.70 -10.62 0.89
CA ASN A 108 -19.82 -9.65 0.98
C ASN A 108 -19.35 -8.19 1.15
N ASP A 109 -18.22 -7.83 0.53
CA ASP A 109 -17.56 -6.53 0.63
C ASP A 109 -17.17 -6.11 2.08
N VAL A 110 -17.05 -7.09 2.97
CA VAL A 110 -16.64 -6.89 4.37
C VAL A 110 -15.17 -7.21 4.53
N SER A 111 -14.40 -6.25 5.07
CA SER A 111 -13.03 -6.50 5.54
C SER A 111 -13.08 -7.18 6.90
N VAL A 112 -12.38 -8.29 7.02
CA VAL A 112 -12.31 -9.07 8.28
C VAL A 112 -10.93 -8.97 8.87
N GLU A 113 -10.85 -8.63 10.16
CA GLU A 113 -9.59 -8.59 10.89
C GLU A 113 -9.58 -9.62 12.02
N VAL A 114 -8.67 -10.57 11.94
CA VAL A 114 -8.49 -11.63 12.94
C VAL A 114 -7.35 -11.26 13.88
N HIS A 115 -7.69 -11.00 15.14
CA HIS A 115 -6.72 -10.70 16.19
C HIS A 115 -6.34 -11.97 16.94
N ARG A 116 -5.03 -12.31 16.89
CA ARG A 116 -4.38 -13.35 17.70
C ARG A 116 -2.99 -12.87 18.10
N THR A 117 -2.28 -13.67 18.89
CA THR A 117 -0.87 -13.43 19.23
C THR A 117 -0.04 -13.21 17.95
N GLY A 118 0.84 -12.22 17.96
CA GLY A 118 1.76 -11.89 16.86
C GLY A 118 1.31 -10.69 15.99
N GLY A 119 0.07 -10.24 16.10
CA GLY A 119 -0.44 -9.08 15.37
C GLY A 119 -1.68 -9.37 14.53
N PRO A 120 -2.26 -8.38 13.88
CA PRO A 120 -3.47 -8.53 13.09
C PRO A 120 -3.23 -9.32 11.79
N PHE A 121 -4.26 -10.05 11.38
CA PHE A 121 -4.39 -10.71 10.09
C PHE A 121 -5.68 -10.20 9.45
N THR A 122 -5.54 -9.41 8.40
CA THR A 122 -6.67 -8.71 7.78
C THR A 122 -6.92 -9.26 6.39
N LEU A 123 -8.16 -9.62 6.11
CA LEU A 123 -8.67 -10.02 4.80
C LEU A 123 -9.43 -8.82 4.22
N VAL A 124 -8.93 -8.27 3.13
CA VAL A 124 -9.50 -7.11 2.43
C VAL A 124 -10.12 -7.57 1.12
N PRO A 125 -11.42 -7.36 0.88
CA PRO A 125 -12.10 -7.75 -0.32
C PRO A 125 -11.40 -7.29 -1.60
N LEU A 126 -11.29 -8.17 -2.58
CA LEU A 126 -10.89 -7.88 -3.95
C LEU A 126 -12.01 -8.30 -4.92
N PRO A 127 -12.08 -7.72 -6.12
CA PRO A 127 -13.00 -8.20 -7.13
C PRO A 127 -12.80 -9.68 -7.42
N ASP A 128 -13.90 -10.42 -7.57
CA ASP A 128 -13.88 -11.82 -7.99
C ASP A 128 -13.19 -11.97 -9.35
N ARG A 129 -12.56 -13.11 -9.54
CA ARG A 129 -11.93 -13.42 -10.82
C ARG A 129 -12.08 -14.90 -11.13
N ASP A 130 -12.48 -15.19 -12.36
CA ASP A 130 -12.65 -16.56 -12.87
C ASP A 130 -13.57 -17.43 -11.97
N GLY A 131 -14.63 -16.79 -11.41
CA GLY A 131 -15.57 -17.43 -10.51
C GLY A 131 -15.07 -17.67 -9.09
N MET A 132 -13.89 -17.14 -8.73
CA MET A 132 -13.28 -17.29 -7.41
C MET A 132 -13.39 -15.99 -6.62
N HIS A 133 -13.84 -16.07 -5.38
CA HIS A 133 -13.77 -14.98 -4.41
C HIS A 133 -12.31 -14.75 -4.00
N ARG A 134 -11.91 -13.49 -3.83
CA ARG A 134 -10.53 -13.15 -3.50
C ARG A 134 -10.45 -12.08 -2.44
N SER A 135 -9.41 -12.19 -1.62
CA SER A 135 -9.05 -11.15 -0.66
C SER A 135 -7.54 -10.87 -0.69
N SER A 136 -7.17 -9.61 -0.49
CA SER A 136 -5.81 -9.26 -0.14
C SER A 136 -5.62 -9.50 1.35
N VAL A 137 -4.59 -10.25 1.71
CA VAL A 137 -4.19 -10.45 3.10
C VAL A 137 -3.13 -9.43 3.49
N VAL A 138 -3.30 -8.84 4.67
CA VAL A 138 -2.25 -8.08 5.36
C VAL A 138 -1.99 -8.79 6.69
N TRP A 139 -0.86 -9.47 6.79
CA TRP A 139 -0.47 -10.21 7.98
C TRP A 139 0.69 -9.52 8.69
N MET A 140 0.40 -8.91 9.83
CA MET A 140 1.41 -8.24 10.66
C MET A 140 2.01 -9.22 11.67
N ASP A 141 3.35 -9.21 11.82
CA ASP A 141 4.04 -9.97 12.86
C ASP A 141 5.46 -9.39 13.07
N GLY A 142 6.22 -9.94 14.02
CA GLY A 142 7.62 -9.62 14.20
C GLY A 142 8.47 -9.98 12.98
N ALA A 143 9.52 -9.21 12.70
CA ALA A 143 10.35 -9.36 11.51
C ALA A 143 10.96 -10.76 11.37
N ALA A 144 11.36 -11.39 12.48
CA ALA A 144 11.94 -12.73 12.47
C ALA A 144 10.91 -13.81 12.05
N GLN A 145 9.68 -13.70 12.55
CA GLN A 145 8.58 -14.59 12.20
C GLN A 145 8.21 -14.46 10.72
N GLN A 146 8.19 -13.23 10.19
CA GLN A 146 7.91 -12.99 8.78
C GLN A 146 9.04 -13.53 7.88
N ALA A 147 10.30 -13.35 8.27
CA ALA A 147 11.44 -13.94 7.54
C ALA A 147 11.36 -15.47 7.49
N ASN A 148 10.97 -16.10 8.60
CA ASN A 148 10.77 -17.56 8.65
C ASN A 148 9.64 -18.01 7.71
N ARG A 149 8.51 -17.30 7.67
CA ARG A 149 7.41 -17.60 6.74
C ARG A 149 7.82 -17.48 5.28
N MET A 150 8.61 -16.48 4.95
CA MET A 150 9.13 -16.29 3.59
C MET A 150 10.07 -17.39 3.12
N SER A 151 10.63 -18.19 4.04
CA SER A 151 11.48 -19.35 3.73
C SER A 151 10.73 -20.69 3.68
N MET A 152 9.43 -20.70 3.98
CA MET A 152 8.61 -21.91 3.93
C MET A 152 8.30 -22.31 2.50
N ASP A 153 8.04 -23.60 2.30
CA ASP A 153 7.40 -24.07 1.08
C ASP A 153 5.93 -23.59 1.00
N ALA A 154 5.35 -23.68 -0.19
CA ALA A 154 4.01 -23.18 -0.45
C ALA A 154 2.91 -23.90 0.36
N GLU A 155 3.09 -25.20 0.62
CA GLU A 155 2.13 -26.01 1.38
C GLU A 155 2.12 -25.62 2.85
N ALA A 156 3.30 -25.56 3.48
CA ALA A 156 3.45 -25.14 4.86
C ALA A 156 2.98 -23.69 5.08
N PHE A 157 3.29 -22.79 4.15
CA PHE A 157 2.80 -21.41 4.20
C PHE A 157 1.28 -21.33 4.11
N THR A 158 0.66 -22.06 3.16
CA THR A 158 -0.80 -22.09 2.99
C THR A 158 -1.49 -22.66 4.24
N ALA A 159 -0.94 -23.69 4.85
CA ALA A 159 -1.47 -24.25 6.10
C ALA A 159 -1.44 -23.23 7.25
N GLN A 160 -0.37 -22.44 7.38
CA GLN A 160 -0.30 -21.37 8.36
C GLN A 160 -1.30 -20.24 8.07
N VAL A 161 -1.51 -19.88 6.79
CA VAL A 161 -2.50 -18.90 6.37
C VAL A 161 -3.91 -19.36 6.74
N GLN A 162 -4.23 -20.63 6.47
CA GLN A 162 -5.51 -21.24 6.82
C GLN A 162 -5.76 -21.18 8.33
N ASP A 163 -4.83 -21.68 9.14
CA ASP A 163 -4.96 -21.62 10.62
C ASP A 163 -5.14 -20.17 11.10
N ARG A 164 -4.33 -19.24 10.56
CA ARG A 164 -4.36 -17.85 11.00
C ARG A 164 -5.66 -17.13 10.64
N SER A 165 -6.30 -17.52 9.55
CA SER A 165 -7.57 -16.96 9.08
C SER A 165 -8.76 -17.30 9.98
N ALA A 166 -8.63 -18.29 10.88
CA ALA A 166 -9.73 -18.81 11.70
C ALA A 166 -10.95 -19.26 10.85
N ASP A 167 -10.71 -19.75 9.65
CA ASP A 167 -11.70 -20.26 8.69
C ASP A 167 -12.82 -19.27 8.31
N VAL A 168 -12.63 -17.98 8.56
CA VAL A 168 -13.68 -16.96 8.35
C VAL A 168 -14.14 -16.84 6.88
N MET A 169 -13.34 -17.30 5.93
CA MET A 169 -13.65 -17.33 4.50
C MET A 169 -13.69 -18.76 3.93
N GLY A 170 -13.75 -19.79 4.81
CA GLY A 170 -13.61 -21.19 4.42
C GLY A 170 -12.21 -21.55 3.94
N PRO A 171 -12.05 -22.61 3.10
CA PRO A 171 -10.77 -23.01 2.56
C PRO A 171 -10.09 -21.89 1.77
N LEU A 172 -8.81 -21.63 2.07
CA LEU A 172 -7.99 -20.62 1.42
C LEU A 172 -6.96 -21.23 0.46
N ARG A 173 -6.68 -20.49 -0.62
CA ARG A 173 -5.57 -20.78 -1.56
C ARG A 173 -4.73 -19.52 -1.71
N VAL A 174 -3.45 -19.62 -1.43
CA VAL A 174 -2.50 -18.53 -1.72
C VAL A 174 -2.29 -18.46 -3.24
N LEU A 175 -2.36 -17.24 -3.84
CA LEU A 175 -2.30 -17.02 -5.29
C LEU A 175 -1.00 -16.35 -5.71
#